data_c104e040a6168dc8a2b4075ff30ed445
#
_entry.id   c104e040a6168dc8a2b4075ff30ed445
#
_cell.length_a   1.000
_cell.length_b   1.000
_cell.length_c   1.000
_cell.angle_alpha   90.00
_cell.angle_beta   90.00
_cell.angle_gamma   90.00
#
_symmetry.space_group_name_H-M   'P 1'
#
loop_
_entity.id
_entity.type
_entity.pdbx_description
1 polymer ?
#
loop_
_entity_poly.entity_id
_entity_poly.type
_entity_poly.pdbx_seq_one_letter_code
_entity_poly.pdbx_strand_id
1 'polypeptide(L)'
;LTTLYILLKCVEQVREVLYDMFDMYSIKYETRLEFDSQQFLENINNSTEDANSFIDFYYMKTVYEAMAAWMKENKDYRNKIVHSLLEQDFDDATGIDKANNIRVIWYEVTDEEKATSIDIFTRLNIGKIPLTNAELIKALLLRRGNFSTSEASMKQLQISSEWNQIEQRLQNDSFWYFLCRTSWPFKYDNRIEFIFDLMKDRSVDSEFYFTFNAFNKELEKLADNPVCTTEQAKIEYVWQEVKRTFQTFEEWYEDRTLYHYIGFLIEYGADINELMRKSLEMNKTEFLTDYIKGNKLKGLMRGIKLSDLSYGDKEVKQVLLLFNILTVLQSNKSDMRFPFSKYKKEKWDIEHISSQTDKRINDDGRRLEWIYDMLEFLIGSTETEKISAYVESLKKEIQKIESKEKDKDIAKSKVDSKKEELMLIESIVALYSNSQKGKINDVEFDECFDAVQKYYGEDKLEDKDNIRNLTLLDAQTNRGYGNSFFPIKRKWIISNDSQGIFVPIVTKNVFLKYYTKKGNNLMVWDKTDAEDYITAMEQTLSEYLKQE
;
A
#
# COMPACT_ATOMS: atom_id res chain seq x y z
N LEU A 1 32.72 -3.28 -1.35
CA LEU A 1 33.60 -2.51 -2.25
C LEU A 1 32.83 -1.40 -2.97
N THR A 2 31.67 -1.66 -3.62
CA THR A 2 30.85 -0.65 -4.32
C THR A 2 30.49 0.52 -3.40
N THR A 3 29.99 0.25 -2.19
CA THR A 3 29.62 1.28 -1.22
C THR A 3 30.83 2.14 -0.81
N LEU A 4 32.00 1.52 -0.63
CA LEU A 4 33.23 2.24 -0.33
C LEU A 4 33.67 3.12 -1.52
N TYR A 5 33.54 2.62 -2.75
CA TYR A 5 33.81 3.39 -3.95
C TYR A 5 32.92 4.63 -4.05
N ILE A 6 31.60 4.47 -3.81
CA ILE A 6 30.64 5.57 -3.80
C ILE A 6 30.99 6.59 -2.71
N LEU A 7 31.37 6.13 -1.51
CA LEU A 7 31.84 7.00 -0.43
C LEU A 7 33.06 7.83 -0.86
N LEU A 8 34.05 7.19 -1.49
CA LEU A 8 35.25 7.88 -1.99
C LEU A 8 34.90 8.88 -3.10
N LYS A 9 33.94 8.56 -3.98
CA LYS A 9 33.41 9.52 -4.98
C LYS A 9 32.73 10.71 -4.33
N CYS A 10 31.97 10.53 -3.25
CA CYS A 10 31.41 11.64 -2.49
C CYS A 10 32.51 12.51 -1.85
N VAL A 11 33.56 11.89 -1.32
CA VAL A 11 34.72 12.60 -0.77
C VAL A 11 35.46 13.39 -1.84
N GLU A 12 35.67 12.80 -3.02
CA GLU A 12 36.30 13.47 -4.17
C GLU A 12 35.60 14.76 -4.60
N GLN A 13 34.26 14.77 -4.64
CA GLN A 13 33.47 15.93 -5.01
C GLN A 13 33.53 17.09 -4.01
N VAL A 14 33.80 16.80 -2.76
CA VAL A 14 33.78 17.79 -1.68
C VAL A 14 35.17 18.38 -1.43
N ARG A 15 36.14 18.01 -2.26
CA ARG A 15 37.55 18.45 -2.20
C ARG A 15 37.68 19.91 -2.55
N GLU A 16 37.73 20.80 -1.56
CA GLU A 16 38.14 22.17 -1.77
C GLU A 16 39.66 22.36 -1.76
N VAL A 17 40.42 21.53 -1.12
CA VAL A 17 41.91 21.52 -1.10
C VAL A 17 42.43 20.27 -0.37
N LEU A 18 43.46 19.67 -0.90
CA LEU A 18 44.42 18.75 -0.29
C LEU A 18 44.36 17.29 -0.76
N TYR A 19 45.50 16.95 -1.36
CA TYR A 19 46.06 15.66 -1.70
C TYR A 19 45.77 15.09 -3.10
N ASP A 20 46.82 15.24 -3.92
CA ASP A 20 47.02 14.59 -5.22
C ASP A 20 47.27 13.08 -5.12
N MET A 21 46.95 12.42 -4.02
CA MET A 21 47.53 11.15 -3.73
C MET A 21 46.58 10.06 -3.27
N PHE A 22 45.45 9.88 -3.92
CA PHE A 22 44.93 8.52 -3.89
C PHE A 22 44.32 8.15 -5.24
N ASP A 23 44.78 7.06 -5.76
CA ASP A 23 44.21 6.46 -6.97
C ASP A 23 42.96 5.69 -6.56
N MET A 24 41.85 6.03 -7.21
CA MET A 24 40.61 5.26 -7.08
C MET A 24 40.84 3.87 -7.66
N TYR A 25 40.46 2.83 -6.91
CA TYR A 25 40.44 1.48 -7.44
C TYR A 25 39.33 1.31 -8.46
N SER A 26 39.51 0.46 -9.46
CA SER A 26 38.49 0.13 -10.45
C SER A 26 37.64 -1.05 -9.98
N ILE A 27 36.32 -0.98 -10.22
CA ILE A 27 35.41 -2.09 -9.98
C ILE A 27 34.89 -2.57 -11.34
N LYS A 28 35.03 -3.87 -11.62
CA LYS A 28 34.47 -4.52 -12.79
C LYS A 28 33.42 -5.54 -12.36
N TYR A 29 32.27 -5.51 -13.01
CA TYR A 29 31.20 -6.47 -12.79
C TYR A 29 31.22 -7.50 -13.91
N GLU A 30 31.53 -8.74 -13.62
CA GLU A 30 31.65 -9.82 -14.62
C GLU A 30 30.33 -10.11 -15.35
N THR A 31 29.20 -9.79 -14.74
CA THR A 31 27.87 -10.07 -15.27
C THR A 31 27.34 -8.99 -16.21
N ARG A 32 28.06 -7.85 -16.37
CA ARG A 32 27.59 -6.68 -17.13
C ARG A 32 28.72 -5.99 -17.89
N LEU A 33 29.43 -6.74 -18.69
CA LEU A 33 30.57 -6.20 -19.46
C LEU A 33 30.16 -5.21 -20.54
N GLU A 34 28.91 -5.26 -21.05
CA GLU A 34 28.39 -4.39 -22.11
C GLU A 34 27.59 -3.19 -21.57
N PHE A 35 27.01 -3.30 -20.39
CA PHE A 35 26.33 -2.21 -19.69
C PHE A 35 27.26 -1.71 -18.60
N ASP A 36 27.95 -0.66 -18.84
CA ASP A 36 29.10 -0.22 -18.10
C ASP A 36 28.74 0.29 -16.70
N SER A 37 28.40 -0.67 -15.78
CA SER A 37 28.24 -0.35 -14.35
C SER A 37 29.49 0.32 -13.78
N GLN A 38 30.67 0.04 -14.36
CA GLN A 38 31.90 0.75 -14.08
C GLN A 38 31.81 2.20 -14.54
N GLN A 39 31.39 2.44 -15.79
CA GLN A 39 31.24 3.78 -16.34
C GLN A 39 30.16 4.58 -15.61
N PHE A 40 29.05 3.92 -15.22
CA PHE A 40 28.03 4.55 -14.38
C PHE A 40 28.58 4.98 -13.01
N LEU A 41 29.34 4.10 -12.34
CA LEU A 41 29.99 4.42 -11.04
C LEU A 41 31.04 5.51 -11.18
N GLU A 42 31.86 5.47 -12.22
CA GLU A 42 32.89 6.49 -12.47
C GLU A 42 32.26 7.88 -12.70
N ASN A 43 31.10 7.93 -13.34
CA ASN A 43 30.38 9.16 -13.67
C ASN A 43 29.11 9.39 -12.82
N ILE A 44 28.98 8.77 -11.65
CA ILE A 44 27.76 8.75 -10.84
C ILE A 44 27.22 10.15 -10.50
N ASN A 45 28.08 11.14 -10.40
CA ASN A 45 27.75 12.54 -10.14
C ASN A 45 27.06 13.22 -11.36
N ASN A 46 27.52 12.88 -12.58
CA ASN A 46 27.16 13.55 -13.82
C ASN A 46 26.56 12.60 -14.87
N SER A 47 26.19 11.37 -14.46
CA SER A 47 25.64 10.39 -15.37
C SER A 47 24.37 10.93 -16.04
N THR A 48 24.34 10.88 -17.37
CA THR A 48 23.18 11.17 -18.20
C THR A 48 22.28 9.94 -18.36
N GLU A 49 22.74 8.78 -17.92
CA GLU A 49 21.94 7.54 -17.93
C GLU A 49 20.84 7.60 -16.89
N ASP A 50 19.66 7.14 -17.28
CA ASP A 50 18.54 7.04 -16.36
C ASP A 50 18.86 6.00 -15.26
N ALA A 51 19.02 6.48 -14.04
CA ALA A 51 19.25 5.63 -12.88
C ALA A 51 18.14 4.57 -12.66
N ASN A 52 16.97 4.75 -13.27
CA ASN A 52 15.88 3.79 -13.22
C ASN A 52 15.98 2.68 -14.27
N SER A 53 16.95 2.75 -15.19
CA SER A 53 17.12 1.72 -16.22
C SER A 53 17.51 0.36 -15.64
N PHE A 54 18.26 0.35 -14.54
CA PHE A 54 18.70 -0.86 -13.83
C PHE A 54 18.58 -0.70 -12.33
N ILE A 55 18.21 -1.78 -11.65
CA ILE A 55 17.99 -1.79 -10.19
C ILE A 55 19.24 -1.40 -9.40
N ASP A 56 20.43 -1.82 -9.83
CA ASP A 56 21.69 -1.48 -9.20
C ASP A 56 22.06 0.00 -9.43
N PHE A 57 21.81 0.57 -10.59
CA PHE A 57 21.98 2.01 -10.83
C PHE A 57 21.11 2.84 -9.91
N TYR A 58 19.86 2.43 -9.73
CA TYR A 58 18.94 3.07 -8.79
C TYR A 58 19.51 3.10 -7.37
N TYR A 59 19.95 1.94 -6.86
CA TYR A 59 20.52 1.88 -5.51
C TYR A 59 21.86 2.61 -5.40
N MET A 60 22.76 2.48 -6.38
CA MET A 60 24.02 3.20 -6.41
C MET A 60 23.80 4.71 -6.36
N LYS A 61 22.87 5.24 -7.18
CA LYS A 61 22.54 6.66 -7.21
C LYS A 61 21.90 7.13 -5.92
N THR A 62 20.95 6.37 -5.37
CA THR A 62 20.29 6.68 -4.10
C THR A 62 21.28 6.76 -2.95
N VAL A 63 22.20 5.80 -2.86
CA VAL A 63 23.26 5.79 -1.84
C VAL A 63 24.20 6.98 -2.02
N TYR A 64 24.60 7.29 -3.26
CA TYR A 64 25.44 8.43 -3.56
C TYR A 64 24.78 9.75 -3.13
N GLU A 65 23.53 9.97 -3.48
CA GLU A 65 22.77 11.19 -3.13
C GLU A 65 22.61 11.32 -1.60
N ALA A 66 22.30 10.23 -0.91
CA ALA A 66 22.18 10.22 0.54
C ALA A 66 23.52 10.56 1.24
N MET A 67 24.62 9.96 0.77
CA MET A 67 25.96 10.23 1.31
C MET A 67 26.39 11.66 1.01
N ALA A 68 26.18 12.15 -0.20
CA ALA A 68 26.52 13.51 -0.61
C ALA A 68 25.74 14.56 0.18
N ALA A 69 24.44 14.34 0.39
CA ALA A 69 23.58 15.20 1.22
C ALA A 69 24.10 15.23 2.67
N TRP A 70 24.35 14.05 3.26
CA TRP A 70 24.87 13.96 4.62
C TRP A 70 26.23 14.67 4.78
N MET A 71 27.16 14.50 3.84
CA MET A 71 28.45 15.18 3.87
C MET A 71 28.34 16.69 3.73
N LYS A 72 27.37 17.17 2.98
CA LYS A 72 27.09 18.61 2.84
C LYS A 72 26.58 19.23 4.14
N GLU A 73 25.76 18.49 4.87
CA GLU A 73 25.20 18.92 6.16
C GLU A 73 26.23 18.80 7.30
N ASN A 74 27.12 17.80 7.25
CA ASN A 74 28.04 17.44 8.33
C ASN A 74 29.51 17.76 7.98
N LYS A 75 29.78 19.00 7.62
CA LYS A 75 31.12 19.46 7.18
C LYS A 75 32.25 19.14 8.17
N ASP A 76 31.99 19.20 9.46
CA ASP A 76 33.00 18.95 10.51
C ASP A 76 33.44 17.47 10.59
N TYR A 77 32.58 16.55 10.18
CA TYR A 77 32.91 15.12 10.17
C TYR A 77 33.59 14.67 8.87
N ARG A 78 33.47 15.44 7.80
CA ARG A 78 34.03 15.15 6.49
C ARG A 78 35.54 14.89 6.54
N ASN A 79 36.30 15.77 7.16
CA ASN A 79 37.76 15.63 7.31
C ASN A 79 38.12 14.40 8.15
N LYS A 80 37.35 14.11 9.19
CA LYS A 80 37.56 12.92 10.03
C LYS A 80 37.36 11.64 9.22
N ILE A 81 36.38 11.58 8.32
CA ILE A 81 36.14 10.44 7.42
C ILE A 81 37.34 10.26 6.49
N VAL A 82 37.83 11.32 5.88
CA VAL A 82 39.00 11.28 4.99
C VAL A 82 40.24 10.76 5.75
N HIS A 83 40.50 11.31 6.94
CA HIS A 83 41.61 10.82 7.80
C HIS A 83 41.46 9.32 8.14
N SER A 84 40.25 8.90 8.56
CA SER A 84 40.01 7.49 8.92
C SER A 84 40.15 6.53 7.73
N LEU A 85 40.01 7.00 6.49
CA LEU A 85 40.15 6.18 5.29
C LEU A 85 41.58 6.14 4.76
N LEU A 86 42.38 7.20 4.94
CA LEU A 86 43.64 7.39 4.24
C LEU A 86 44.86 7.47 5.16
N GLU A 87 44.65 7.70 6.45
CA GLU A 87 45.77 7.87 7.38
C GLU A 87 46.51 6.55 7.62
N GLN A 88 47.84 6.59 7.56
CA GLN A 88 48.72 5.48 7.83
C GLN A 88 49.82 5.96 8.78
N ASP A 89 50.13 5.17 9.82
CA ASP A 89 51.22 5.41 10.79
C ASP A 89 51.92 4.08 11.11
N PHE A 90 52.93 3.75 10.32
CA PHE A 90 53.65 2.51 10.45
C PHE A 90 54.74 2.63 11.52
N ASP A 91 54.75 1.68 12.46
CA ASP A 91 55.83 1.51 13.41
C ASP A 91 57.05 0.95 12.70
N ASP A 92 58.13 1.71 12.70
CA ASP A 92 59.39 1.34 12.02
C ASP A 92 60.00 0.02 12.50
N ALA A 93 59.73 -0.40 13.75
CA ALA A 93 60.31 -1.61 14.34
C ALA A 93 59.48 -2.87 14.07
N THR A 94 58.16 -2.72 13.95
CA THR A 94 57.20 -3.86 13.81
C THR A 94 56.54 -3.92 12.46
N GLY A 95 56.57 -2.84 11.66
CA GLY A 95 55.84 -2.70 10.40
C GLY A 95 54.31 -2.65 10.57
N ILE A 96 53.84 -2.49 11.82
CA ILE A 96 52.42 -2.46 12.14
C ILE A 96 51.92 -1.01 12.04
N ASP A 97 50.87 -0.81 11.27
CA ASP A 97 50.17 0.47 11.20
C ASP A 97 49.38 0.74 12.51
N LYS A 98 49.75 1.81 13.21
CA LYS A 98 49.15 2.25 14.48
C LYS A 98 48.07 3.30 14.30
N ALA A 99 47.82 3.76 13.08
CA ALA A 99 46.77 4.76 12.81
C ALA A 99 45.38 4.24 13.18
N ASN A 100 44.55 5.13 13.66
CA ASN A 100 43.12 4.83 13.93
C ASN A 100 42.30 4.92 12.63
N ASN A 101 42.58 3.98 11.73
CA ASN A 101 42.03 3.96 10.38
C ASN A 101 41.10 2.77 10.12
N ILE A 102 40.33 2.86 9.02
CA ILE A 102 39.47 1.79 8.51
C ILE A 102 40.32 0.85 7.67
N ARG A 103 40.30 -0.44 8.00
CA ARG A 103 41.09 -1.48 7.33
C ARG A 103 40.17 -2.51 6.69
N VAL A 104 40.66 -3.08 5.59
CA VAL A 104 39.99 -4.20 4.91
C VAL A 104 40.66 -5.50 5.39
N ILE A 105 39.84 -6.44 5.84
CA ILE A 105 40.31 -7.80 6.11
C ILE A 105 40.38 -8.55 4.78
N TRP A 106 41.57 -8.94 4.37
CA TRP A 106 41.79 -9.81 3.22
C TRP A 106 41.89 -11.25 3.70
N TYR A 107 40.97 -12.10 3.23
CA TYR A 107 40.95 -13.53 3.53
C TYR A 107 41.04 -14.31 2.22
N GLU A 108 42.13 -15.04 2.01
CA GLU A 108 42.35 -15.87 0.84
C GLU A 108 42.03 -17.32 1.18
N VAL A 109 41.15 -17.93 0.39
CA VAL A 109 40.74 -19.33 0.56
C VAL A 109 41.63 -20.19 -0.32
N THR A 110 42.33 -21.16 0.27
CA THR A 110 43.17 -22.10 -0.46
C THR A 110 42.35 -23.29 -0.96
N ASP A 111 42.75 -23.91 -2.08
CA ASP A 111 42.09 -25.08 -2.69
C ASP A 111 42.03 -26.34 -1.79
N GLU A 112 42.73 -26.32 -0.66
CA GLU A 112 42.69 -27.40 0.32
C GLU A 112 41.43 -27.45 1.17
N GLU A 113 40.66 -26.36 1.23
CA GLU A 113 39.35 -26.33 1.88
C GLU A 113 38.30 -26.90 0.94
N LYS A 114 37.81 -28.11 1.22
CA LYS A 114 36.71 -28.76 0.45
C LYS A 114 35.35 -28.04 0.50
N ALA A 115 35.29 -26.84 1.06
CA ALA A 115 34.11 -26.04 1.14
C ALA A 115 33.88 -25.27 -0.19
N THR A 116 32.65 -25.21 -0.66
CA THR A 116 32.35 -24.39 -1.84
C THR A 116 32.54 -22.92 -1.54
N SER A 117 32.84 -22.10 -2.56
CA SER A 117 32.93 -20.63 -2.42
C SER A 117 31.68 -20.01 -1.78
N ILE A 118 30.51 -20.62 -1.99
CA ILE A 118 29.23 -20.22 -1.41
C ILE A 118 29.20 -20.54 0.10
N ASP A 119 29.68 -21.70 0.52
CA ASP A 119 29.74 -22.07 1.94
C ASP A 119 30.65 -21.11 2.72
N ILE A 120 31.81 -20.78 2.17
CA ILE A 120 32.76 -19.86 2.78
C ILE A 120 32.18 -18.46 2.87
N PHE A 121 31.61 -17.97 1.77
CA PHE A 121 30.96 -16.67 1.73
C PHE A 121 29.82 -16.57 2.74
N THR A 122 28.99 -17.62 2.85
CA THR A 122 27.88 -17.69 3.81
C THR A 122 28.40 -17.69 5.24
N ARG A 123 29.45 -18.47 5.56
CA ARG A 123 30.05 -18.51 6.91
C ARG A 123 30.68 -17.18 7.33
N LEU A 124 31.33 -16.49 6.41
CA LEU A 124 31.93 -15.17 6.68
C LEU A 124 30.89 -14.09 6.94
N ASN A 125 29.68 -14.25 6.40
CA ASN A 125 28.59 -13.28 6.56
C ASN A 125 27.59 -13.61 7.67
N ILE A 126 27.62 -14.80 8.27
CA ILE A 126 26.72 -15.23 9.36
C ILE A 126 26.72 -14.29 10.57
N GLY A 127 27.74 -13.51 10.80
CA GLY A 127 27.85 -12.59 11.95
C GLY A 127 27.46 -11.14 11.68
N LYS A 128 27.00 -10.79 10.46
CA LYS A 128 26.68 -9.41 10.06
C LYS A 128 25.26 -9.29 9.54
N ILE A 129 25.08 -8.68 8.37
CA ILE A 129 23.80 -8.71 7.66
C ILE A 129 23.79 -9.99 6.82
N PRO A 130 22.94 -10.98 7.15
CA PRO A 130 22.92 -12.22 6.39
C PRO A 130 22.47 -11.93 4.96
N LEU A 131 23.07 -12.64 4.00
CA LEU A 131 22.57 -12.61 2.63
C LEU A 131 21.16 -13.17 2.58
N THR A 132 20.33 -12.57 1.74
CA THR A 132 18.99 -13.07 1.46
C THR A 132 19.05 -14.34 0.61
N ASN A 133 18.00 -15.15 0.63
CA ASN A 133 17.89 -16.30 -0.28
C ASN A 133 18.01 -15.86 -1.74
N ALA A 134 17.44 -14.70 -2.11
CA ALA A 134 17.53 -14.16 -3.46
C ALA A 134 18.97 -13.88 -3.89
N GLU A 135 19.81 -13.31 -3.03
CA GLU A 135 21.22 -13.05 -3.33
C GLU A 135 22.02 -14.34 -3.51
N LEU A 136 21.77 -15.33 -2.65
CA LEU A 136 22.40 -16.66 -2.77
C LEU A 136 21.96 -17.39 -4.03
N ILE A 137 20.67 -17.36 -4.37
CA ILE A 137 20.13 -17.96 -5.60
C ILE A 137 20.70 -17.24 -6.82
N LYS A 138 20.82 -15.91 -6.80
CA LYS A 138 21.46 -15.15 -7.89
C LYS A 138 22.90 -15.59 -8.10
N ALA A 139 23.67 -15.72 -7.02
CA ALA A 139 25.05 -16.20 -7.08
C ALA A 139 25.13 -17.64 -7.62
N LEU A 140 24.21 -18.51 -7.20
CA LEU A 140 24.13 -19.89 -7.66
C LEU A 140 23.86 -19.99 -9.16
N LEU A 141 22.89 -19.24 -9.66
CA LEU A 141 22.50 -19.24 -11.09
C LEU A 141 23.57 -18.59 -11.99
N LEU A 142 24.22 -17.53 -11.52
CA LEU A 142 25.18 -16.76 -12.32
C LEU A 142 26.64 -17.24 -12.19
N ARG A 143 26.90 -18.35 -11.49
CA ARG A 143 28.24 -18.91 -11.36
C ARG A 143 28.84 -19.19 -12.74
N ARG A 144 30.05 -18.64 -13.02
CA ARG A 144 30.70 -18.78 -14.31
C ARG A 144 30.92 -20.25 -14.74
N GLY A 145 31.18 -21.13 -13.80
CA GLY A 145 31.35 -22.57 -14.03
C GLY A 145 30.09 -23.30 -14.54
N ASN A 146 28.92 -22.66 -14.46
CA ASN A 146 27.68 -23.23 -14.96
C ASN A 146 27.59 -23.19 -16.49
N PHE A 147 28.40 -22.40 -17.17
CA PHE A 147 28.29 -22.12 -18.60
C PHE A 147 29.56 -22.53 -19.35
N SER A 148 29.43 -22.83 -20.63
CA SER A 148 30.59 -23.02 -21.52
C SER A 148 31.42 -21.74 -21.61
N THR A 149 32.74 -21.85 -21.75
CA THR A 149 33.65 -20.70 -21.79
C THR A 149 33.34 -19.70 -22.90
N SER A 150 32.73 -20.14 -24.01
CA SER A 150 32.37 -19.31 -25.16
C SER A 150 31.05 -18.55 -24.97
N GLU A 151 30.14 -19.06 -24.13
CA GLU A 151 28.78 -18.49 -23.98
C GLU A 151 28.52 -17.91 -22.58
N ALA A 152 29.43 -18.15 -21.62
CA ALA A 152 29.24 -17.80 -20.22
C ALA A 152 28.83 -16.32 -20.02
N SER A 153 29.57 -15.40 -20.64
CA SER A 153 29.30 -13.97 -20.47
C SER A 153 27.95 -13.55 -21.04
N MET A 154 27.55 -14.10 -22.19
CA MET A 154 26.27 -13.78 -22.81
C MET A 154 25.09 -14.35 -21.99
N LYS A 155 25.19 -15.58 -21.50
CA LYS A 155 24.15 -16.22 -20.68
C LYS A 155 24.01 -15.56 -19.31
N GLN A 156 25.14 -15.21 -18.67
CA GLN A 156 25.12 -14.46 -17.41
C GLN A 156 24.47 -13.09 -17.60
N LEU A 157 24.78 -12.39 -18.68
CA LEU A 157 24.17 -11.10 -19.02
C LEU A 157 22.66 -11.24 -19.26
N GLN A 158 22.24 -12.25 -20.02
CA GLN A 158 20.84 -12.54 -20.30
C GLN A 158 20.06 -12.75 -18.99
N ILE A 159 20.51 -13.69 -18.14
CA ILE A 159 19.85 -13.98 -16.86
C ILE A 159 19.85 -12.74 -15.95
N SER A 160 20.95 -12.00 -15.87
CA SER A 160 21.03 -10.77 -15.08
C SER A 160 20.05 -9.70 -15.55
N SER A 161 19.92 -9.52 -16.87
CA SER A 161 18.98 -8.56 -17.44
C SER A 161 17.52 -8.95 -17.16
N GLU A 162 17.17 -10.20 -17.40
CA GLU A 162 15.84 -10.73 -17.12
C GLU A 162 15.52 -10.67 -15.61
N TRP A 163 16.49 -10.97 -14.73
CA TRP A 163 16.37 -10.82 -13.28
C TRP A 163 16.02 -9.38 -12.89
N ASN A 164 16.75 -8.43 -13.44
CA ASN A 164 16.51 -7.02 -13.13
C ASN A 164 15.13 -6.55 -13.60
N GLN A 165 14.66 -7.02 -14.75
CA GLN A 165 13.30 -6.71 -15.23
C GLN A 165 12.24 -7.23 -14.26
N ILE A 166 12.40 -8.46 -13.77
CA ILE A 166 11.50 -9.06 -12.77
C ILE A 166 11.54 -8.23 -11.48
N GLU A 167 12.72 -7.92 -10.95
CA GLU A 167 12.87 -7.11 -9.74
C GLU A 167 12.24 -5.73 -9.89
N GLN A 168 12.51 -5.04 -10.98
CA GLN A 168 11.96 -3.72 -11.26
C GLN A 168 10.42 -3.77 -11.34
N ARG A 169 9.86 -4.79 -11.96
CA ARG A 169 8.41 -4.98 -12.03
C ARG A 169 7.80 -5.22 -10.65
N LEU A 170 8.44 -6.04 -9.82
CA LEU A 170 8.02 -6.31 -8.45
C LEU A 170 8.16 -5.08 -7.52
N GLN A 171 9.03 -4.12 -7.84
CA GLN A 171 9.11 -2.84 -7.10
C GLN A 171 7.89 -1.95 -7.36
N ASN A 172 7.16 -2.16 -8.45
CA ASN A 172 5.91 -1.45 -8.67
C ASN A 172 4.87 -1.85 -7.60
N ASP A 173 4.48 -0.90 -6.76
CA ASP A 173 3.58 -1.16 -5.65
C ASP A 173 2.20 -1.67 -6.07
N SER A 174 1.69 -1.24 -7.24
CA SER A 174 0.41 -1.74 -7.74
C SER A 174 0.48 -3.21 -8.10
N PHE A 175 1.61 -3.66 -8.68
CA PHE A 175 1.88 -5.06 -8.99
C PHE A 175 2.14 -5.87 -7.71
N TRP A 176 3.00 -5.35 -6.83
CA TRP A 176 3.34 -6.01 -5.58
C TRP A 176 2.12 -6.28 -4.68
N TYR A 177 1.34 -5.24 -4.40
CA TYR A 177 0.18 -5.35 -3.52
C TYR A 177 -1.01 -6.07 -4.17
N PHE A 178 -0.99 -6.32 -5.47
CA PHE A 178 -1.88 -7.26 -6.11
C PHE A 178 -1.59 -8.70 -5.68
N LEU A 179 -0.31 -9.09 -5.60
CA LEU A 179 0.14 -10.45 -5.28
C LEU A 179 0.30 -10.70 -3.77
N CYS A 180 0.75 -9.70 -3.01
CA CYS A 180 1.06 -9.85 -1.60
C CYS A 180 -0.14 -9.48 -0.73
N ARG A 181 -0.72 -10.45 0.00
CA ARG A 181 -1.84 -10.20 0.92
C ARG A 181 -1.41 -9.42 2.15
N THR A 182 -2.36 -8.72 2.80
CA THR A 182 -2.11 -7.93 4.02
C THR A 182 -1.54 -8.78 5.16
N SER A 183 -1.99 -10.02 5.29
CA SER A 183 -1.54 -10.97 6.32
C SER A 183 -0.35 -11.83 5.91
N TRP A 184 0.43 -11.41 4.89
CA TRP A 184 1.61 -12.17 4.46
C TRP A 184 2.66 -12.21 5.57
N PRO A 185 3.16 -13.39 5.96
CA PRO A 185 4.00 -13.52 7.16
C PRO A 185 5.45 -13.06 6.96
N PHE A 186 5.93 -12.98 5.72
CA PHE A 186 7.30 -12.63 5.40
C PHE A 186 7.44 -11.18 4.98
N LYS A 187 8.58 -10.58 5.35
CA LYS A 187 9.06 -9.30 4.82
C LYS A 187 10.22 -9.58 3.89
N TYR A 188 10.22 -8.94 2.74
CA TYR A 188 11.24 -9.12 1.72
C TYR A 188 12.03 -7.83 1.53
N ASP A 189 13.33 -7.88 1.78
CA ASP A 189 14.26 -6.81 1.40
C ASP A 189 14.41 -6.81 -0.13
N ASN A 190 14.29 -7.99 -0.74
CA ASN A 190 14.35 -8.23 -2.16
C ASN A 190 13.08 -8.95 -2.63
N ARG A 191 12.19 -8.25 -3.34
CA ARG A 191 10.84 -8.77 -3.66
C ARG A 191 10.83 -9.99 -4.58
N ILE A 192 11.90 -10.27 -5.33
CA ILE A 192 11.99 -11.48 -6.15
C ILE A 192 12.01 -12.74 -5.28
N GLU A 193 12.49 -12.64 -4.03
CA GLU A 193 12.48 -13.77 -3.09
C GLU A 193 11.07 -14.33 -2.86
N PHE A 194 10.04 -13.49 -2.94
CA PHE A 194 8.65 -13.92 -2.89
C PHE A 194 8.32 -14.99 -3.95
N ILE A 195 8.80 -14.82 -5.19
CA ILE A 195 8.60 -15.80 -6.27
C ILE A 195 9.29 -17.11 -5.90
N PHE A 196 10.51 -17.04 -5.40
CA PHE A 196 11.28 -18.22 -5.02
C PHE A 196 10.65 -18.97 -3.84
N ASP A 197 10.17 -18.23 -2.84
CA ASP A 197 9.48 -18.80 -1.69
C ASP A 197 8.20 -19.52 -2.10
N LEU A 198 7.42 -18.93 -3.01
CA LEU A 198 6.23 -19.58 -3.59
C LEU A 198 6.60 -20.85 -4.35
N MET A 199 7.61 -20.81 -5.21
CA MET A 199 8.03 -21.98 -6.01
C MET A 199 8.52 -23.15 -5.14
N LYS A 200 8.97 -22.87 -3.92
CA LYS A 200 9.49 -23.89 -2.99
C LYS A 200 8.57 -24.15 -1.80
N ASP A 201 7.36 -23.61 -1.80
CA ASP A 201 6.36 -23.81 -0.73
C ASP A 201 6.93 -23.48 0.67
N ARG A 202 7.69 -22.38 0.79
CA ARG A 202 8.26 -21.95 2.06
C ARG A 202 7.16 -21.66 3.07
N SER A 203 7.26 -22.28 4.24
CA SER A 203 6.38 -22.06 5.39
C SER A 203 7.03 -21.18 6.45
N VAL A 204 6.24 -20.69 7.41
CA VAL A 204 6.71 -19.86 8.53
C VAL A 204 7.73 -20.60 9.40
N ASP A 205 7.59 -21.93 9.51
CA ASP A 205 8.48 -22.78 10.30
C ASP A 205 9.75 -23.21 9.54
N SER A 206 9.90 -22.78 8.29
CA SER A 206 11.08 -23.10 7.48
C SER A 206 12.33 -22.38 8.00
N GLU A 207 13.48 -23.02 7.90
CA GLU A 207 14.78 -22.42 8.21
C GLU A 207 15.07 -21.20 7.34
N PHE A 208 15.93 -20.30 7.80
CA PHE A 208 16.23 -19.04 7.12
C PHE A 208 16.67 -19.23 5.65
N TYR A 209 17.54 -20.21 5.40
CA TYR A 209 18.04 -20.52 4.04
C TYR A 209 17.29 -21.66 3.35
N PHE A 210 16.07 -21.95 3.78
CA PHE A 210 15.26 -23.03 3.22
C PHE A 210 15.14 -22.94 1.70
N THR A 211 14.77 -21.78 1.20
CA THR A 211 14.50 -21.55 -0.23
C THR A 211 15.78 -21.73 -1.06
N PHE A 212 16.89 -21.16 -0.63
CA PHE A 212 18.18 -21.37 -1.28
C PHE A 212 18.57 -22.86 -1.31
N ASN A 213 18.48 -23.55 -0.17
CA ASN A 213 18.80 -24.97 -0.07
C ASN A 213 17.88 -25.83 -0.96
N ALA A 214 16.62 -25.46 -1.10
CA ALA A 214 15.67 -26.14 -1.98
C ALA A 214 16.06 -26.00 -3.46
N PHE A 215 16.49 -24.80 -3.90
CA PHE A 215 17.01 -24.60 -5.26
C PHE A 215 18.29 -25.37 -5.52
N ASN A 216 19.21 -25.41 -4.58
CA ASN A 216 20.45 -26.18 -4.71
C ASN A 216 20.17 -27.70 -4.86
N LYS A 217 19.30 -28.24 -4.00
CA LYS A 217 18.86 -29.64 -4.10
C LYS A 217 18.12 -29.95 -5.41
N GLU A 218 17.36 -28.99 -5.96
CA GLU A 218 16.72 -29.16 -7.25
C GLU A 218 17.73 -29.27 -8.38
N LEU A 219 18.76 -28.42 -8.41
CA LEU A 219 19.83 -28.49 -9.39
C LEU A 219 20.60 -29.83 -9.31
N GLU A 220 20.81 -30.34 -8.10
CA GLU A 220 21.40 -31.68 -7.90
C GLU A 220 20.53 -32.78 -8.47
N LYS A 221 19.22 -32.77 -8.21
CA LYS A 221 18.25 -33.76 -8.75
C LYS A 221 18.11 -33.68 -10.28
N LEU A 222 18.28 -32.50 -10.88
CA LEU A 222 18.26 -32.36 -12.33
C LEU A 222 19.44 -33.07 -13.04
N ALA A 223 20.46 -33.54 -12.31
CA ALA A 223 21.51 -34.37 -12.87
C ALA A 223 20.96 -35.70 -13.48
N ASP A 224 19.86 -36.21 -12.94
CA ASP A 224 19.22 -37.44 -13.44
C ASP A 224 18.18 -37.16 -14.54
N ASN A 225 17.95 -35.91 -14.91
CA ASN A 225 16.98 -35.52 -15.93
C ASN A 225 17.61 -35.62 -17.34
N PRO A 226 17.06 -36.42 -18.24
CA PRO A 226 17.62 -36.63 -19.59
C PRO A 226 17.62 -35.34 -20.46
N VAL A 227 16.87 -34.33 -20.10
CA VAL A 227 16.84 -33.05 -20.79
C VAL A 227 17.94 -32.10 -20.27
N CYS A 228 18.39 -32.29 -19.03
CA CYS A 228 19.36 -31.39 -18.34
C CYS A 228 20.76 -32.03 -18.32
N THR A 229 21.32 -32.34 -19.49
CA THR A 229 22.59 -33.04 -19.62
C THR A 229 23.84 -32.25 -19.28
N THR A 230 23.73 -30.92 -19.13
CA THR A 230 24.83 -30.00 -18.77
C THR A 230 24.40 -29.11 -17.64
N GLU A 231 25.38 -28.54 -16.89
CA GLU A 231 25.09 -27.57 -15.84
C GLU A 231 24.32 -26.35 -16.41
N GLN A 232 24.69 -25.89 -17.59
CA GLN A 232 23.97 -24.81 -18.28
C GLN A 232 22.48 -25.17 -18.51
N ALA A 233 22.19 -26.40 -18.99
CA ALA A 233 20.82 -26.84 -19.23
C ALA A 233 19.99 -26.89 -17.93
N LYS A 234 20.59 -27.29 -16.79
CA LYS A 234 19.93 -27.27 -15.48
C LYS A 234 19.58 -25.83 -15.05
N ILE A 235 20.53 -24.90 -15.18
CA ILE A 235 20.33 -23.49 -14.85
C ILE A 235 19.24 -22.88 -15.73
N GLU A 236 19.28 -23.14 -17.03
CA GLU A 236 18.26 -22.64 -17.98
C GLU A 236 16.88 -23.21 -17.65
N TYR A 237 16.80 -24.49 -17.28
CA TYR A 237 15.54 -25.12 -16.86
C TYR A 237 14.94 -24.43 -15.65
N VAL A 238 15.71 -24.30 -14.57
CA VAL A 238 15.26 -23.62 -13.34
C VAL A 238 14.87 -22.16 -13.61
N TRP A 239 15.69 -21.46 -14.39
CA TRP A 239 15.41 -20.05 -14.72
C TRP A 239 14.14 -19.90 -15.58
N GLN A 240 13.87 -20.82 -16.49
CA GLN A 240 12.61 -20.82 -17.28
C GLN A 240 11.39 -21.01 -16.37
N GLU A 241 11.46 -21.84 -15.33
CA GLU A 241 10.35 -21.99 -14.37
C GLU A 241 10.12 -20.69 -13.57
N VAL A 242 11.18 -19.99 -13.17
CA VAL A 242 11.07 -18.66 -12.53
C VAL A 242 10.37 -17.67 -13.47
N LYS A 243 10.79 -17.63 -14.74
CA LYS A 243 10.18 -16.74 -15.74
C LYS A 243 8.72 -17.09 -15.99
N ARG A 244 8.38 -18.37 -16.10
CA ARG A 244 7.00 -18.84 -16.29
C ARG A 244 6.11 -18.40 -15.13
N THR A 245 6.58 -18.56 -13.90
CA THR A 245 5.86 -18.10 -12.71
C THR A 245 5.61 -16.59 -12.76
N PHE A 246 6.63 -15.81 -13.07
CA PHE A 246 6.51 -14.36 -13.18
C PHE A 246 5.58 -13.95 -14.34
N GLN A 247 5.67 -14.56 -15.50
CA GLN A 247 4.81 -14.29 -16.65
C GLN A 247 3.34 -14.57 -16.35
N THR A 248 3.05 -15.63 -15.57
CA THR A 248 1.69 -15.91 -15.10
C THR A 248 1.16 -14.76 -14.24
N PHE A 249 2.00 -14.21 -13.35
CA PHE A 249 1.59 -13.07 -12.54
C PHE A 249 1.38 -11.80 -13.37
N GLU A 250 2.20 -11.57 -14.39
CA GLU A 250 2.01 -10.47 -15.33
C GLU A 250 0.70 -10.64 -16.13
N GLU A 251 0.42 -11.82 -16.64
CA GLU A 251 -0.83 -12.10 -17.34
C GLU A 251 -2.05 -11.80 -16.46
N TRP A 252 -2.04 -12.27 -15.20
CA TRP A 252 -3.11 -11.99 -14.27
C TRP A 252 -3.26 -10.50 -13.96
N TYR A 253 -2.13 -9.81 -13.85
CA TYR A 253 -2.12 -8.37 -13.59
C TYR A 253 -2.61 -7.57 -14.79
N GLU A 254 -2.18 -7.89 -16.00
CA GLU A 254 -2.57 -7.14 -17.21
C GLU A 254 -4.04 -7.38 -17.59
N ASP A 255 -4.56 -8.58 -17.40
CA ASP A 255 -6.00 -8.84 -17.59
C ASP A 255 -6.82 -8.19 -16.48
N ARG A 256 -7.62 -7.17 -16.84
CA ARG A 256 -8.43 -6.41 -15.88
C ARG A 256 -9.36 -7.29 -15.04
N THR A 257 -9.94 -8.32 -15.63
CA THR A 257 -10.88 -9.21 -14.96
C THR A 257 -10.17 -10.15 -13.99
N LEU A 258 -9.08 -10.79 -14.44
CA LEU A 258 -8.25 -11.64 -13.59
C LEU A 258 -7.63 -10.86 -12.45
N TYR A 259 -7.09 -9.67 -12.72
CA TYR A 259 -6.57 -8.77 -11.69
C TYR A 259 -7.54 -8.56 -10.52
N HIS A 260 -8.78 -8.26 -10.81
CA HIS A 260 -9.77 -7.98 -9.78
C HIS A 260 -10.15 -9.21 -8.97
N TYR A 261 -10.44 -10.31 -9.64
CA TYR A 261 -10.85 -11.53 -8.94
C TYR A 261 -9.71 -12.21 -8.21
N ILE A 262 -8.55 -12.34 -8.84
CA ILE A 262 -7.37 -12.98 -8.24
C ILE A 262 -6.85 -12.13 -7.07
N GLY A 263 -6.76 -10.80 -7.23
CA GLY A 263 -6.34 -9.92 -6.14
C GLY A 263 -7.24 -9.99 -4.92
N PHE A 264 -8.57 -10.12 -5.12
CA PHE A 264 -9.53 -10.39 -4.05
C PHE A 264 -9.29 -11.75 -3.39
N LEU A 265 -9.15 -12.81 -4.19
CA LEU A 265 -8.95 -14.18 -3.69
C LEU A 265 -7.65 -14.30 -2.87
N ILE A 266 -6.57 -13.70 -3.36
CA ILE A 266 -5.28 -13.68 -2.65
C ILE A 266 -5.42 -12.95 -1.29
N GLU A 267 -6.13 -11.83 -1.25
CA GLU A 267 -6.35 -11.11 0.01
C GLU A 267 -7.09 -11.97 1.04
N TYR A 268 -8.03 -12.79 0.59
CA TYR A 268 -8.78 -13.73 1.45
C TYR A 268 -8.17 -15.14 1.53
N GLY A 269 -6.87 -15.24 1.29
CA GLY A 269 -6.08 -16.42 1.64
C GLY A 269 -6.08 -17.54 0.62
N ALA A 270 -6.49 -17.27 -0.63
CA ALA A 270 -6.32 -18.26 -1.69
C ALA A 270 -4.82 -18.59 -1.88
N ASP A 271 -4.55 -19.87 -2.07
CA ASP A 271 -3.20 -20.35 -2.37
C ASP A 271 -2.80 -19.97 -3.80
N ILE A 272 -1.76 -19.14 -3.90
CA ILE A 272 -1.24 -18.63 -5.18
C ILE A 272 -0.71 -19.79 -6.05
N ASN A 273 -0.07 -20.80 -5.45
CA ASN A 273 0.45 -21.96 -6.18
C ASN A 273 -0.69 -22.82 -6.74
N GLU A 274 -1.78 -22.96 -6.00
CA GLU A 274 -2.99 -23.62 -6.51
C GLU A 274 -3.61 -22.85 -7.67
N LEU A 275 -3.71 -21.52 -7.55
CA LEU A 275 -4.20 -20.64 -8.62
C LEU A 275 -3.33 -20.77 -9.88
N MET A 276 -2.00 -20.73 -9.74
CA MET A 276 -1.07 -20.88 -10.86
C MET A 276 -1.24 -22.24 -11.56
N ARG A 277 -1.24 -23.31 -10.79
CA ARG A 277 -1.43 -24.66 -11.34
C ARG A 277 -2.73 -24.75 -12.13
N LYS A 278 -3.83 -24.27 -11.58
CA LYS A 278 -5.12 -24.27 -12.24
C LYS A 278 -5.18 -23.39 -13.49
N SER A 279 -4.52 -22.26 -13.47
CA SER A 279 -4.45 -21.40 -14.66
C SER A 279 -3.64 -22.02 -15.81
N LEU A 280 -2.70 -22.91 -15.51
CA LEU A 280 -1.93 -23.67 -16.53
C LEU A 280 -2.65 -24.93 -17.01
N GLU A 281 -3.49 -25.56 -16.17
CA GLU A 281 -4.25 -26.76 -16.50
C GLU A 281 -5.52 -26.48 -17.33
N MET A 282 -6.08 -25.27 -17.23
CA MET A 282 -7.37 -24.87 -17.82
C MET A 282 -7.18 -23.82 -18.90
N ASN A 283 -8.10 -23.74 -19.85
CA ASN A 283 -8.15 -22.56 -20.70
C ASN A 283 -8.66 -21.33 -19.91
N LYS A 284 -8.38 -20.13 -20.42
CA LYS A 284 -8.68 -18.87 -19.71
C LYS A 284 -10.15 -18.72 -19.33
N THR A 285 -11.07 -19.18 -20.17
CA THR A 285 -12.51 -19.09 -19.91
C THR A 285 -12.91 -20.04 -18.78
N GLU A 286 -12.52 -21.31 -18.85
CA GLU A 286 -12.76 -22.28 -17.78
C GLU A 286 -12.13 -21.86 -16.45
N PHE A 287 -10.88 -21.37 -16.49
CA PHE A 287 -10.23 -20.84 -15.29
C PHE A 287 -11.02 -19.71 -14.65
N LEU A 288 -11.50 -18.76 -15.45
CA LEU A 288 -12.27 -17.62 -14.93
C LEU A 288 -13.68 -18.04 -14.48
N THR A 289 -14.45 -18.77 -15.31
CA THR A 289 -15.87 -19.03 -15.04
C THR A 289 -16.07 -20.16 -14.04
N ASP A 290 -15.37 -21.25 -14.20
CA ASP A 290 -15.63 -22.45 -13.42
C ASP A 290 -14.81 -22.49 -12.15
N TYR A 291 -13.51 -22.16 -12.26
CA TYR A 291 -12.62 -22.23 -11.11
C TYR A 291 -12.67 -20.97 -10.24
N ILE A 292 -12.43 -19.79 -10.81
CA ILE A 292 -12.39 -18.54 -10.05
C ILE A 292 -13.79 -18.17 -9.53
N LYS A 293 -14.76 -18.00 -10.43
CA LYS A 293 -16.12 -17.58 -10.06
C LYS A 293 -16.94 -18.73 -9.48
N GLY A 294 -16.99 -19.84 -10.18
CA GLY A 294 -17.86 -20.99 -9.86
C GLY A 294 -17.44 -21.73 -8.59
N ASN A 295 -16.13 -21.85 -8.33
CA ASN A 295 -15.61 -22.59 -7.18
C ASN A 295 -15.13 -21.64 -6.07
N LYS A 296 -14.08 -20.83 -6.32
CA LYS A 296 -13.43 -20.07 -5.26
C LYS A 296 -14.31 -18.94 -4.71
N LEU A 297 -14.89 -18.09 -5.54
CA LEU A 297 -15.73 -16.97 -5.08
C LEU A 297 -17.04 -17.45 -4.49
N LYS A 298 -17.75 -18.36 -5.14
CA LYS A 298 -18.96 -18.95 -4.56
C LYS A 298 -18.67 -19.69 -3.26
N GLY A 299 -17.52 -20.36 -3.14
CA GLY A 299 -17.08 -21.00 -1.91
C GLY A 299 -16.89 -20.01 -0.77
N LEU A 300 -16.22 -18.88 -1.02
CA LEU A 300 -16.02 -17.82 -0.02
C LEU A 300 -17.32 -17.11 0.40
N MET A 301 -18.29 -17.01 -0.50
CA MET A 301 -19.57 -16.31 -0.26
C MET A 301 -20.68 -17.26 0.21
N ARG A 302 -20.37 -18.56 0.33
CA ARG A 302 -21.36 -19.60 0.68
C ARG A 302 -21.95 -19.38 2.05
N GLY A 303 -23.28 -19.38 2.14
CA GLY A 303 -24.03 -19.24 3.38
C GLY A 303 -24.13 -17.82 3.94
N ILE A 304 -23.55 -16.83 3.24
CA ILE A 304 -23.65 -15.42 3.65
C ILE A 304 -25.03 -14.88 3.28
N LYS A 305 -25.74 -14.37 4.28
CA LYS A 305 -26.98 -13.59 4.13
C LYS A 305 -26.68 -12.16 4.52
N LEU A 306 -26.79 -11.24 3.56
CA LEU A 306 -26.42 -9.83 3.77
C LEU A 306 -27.24 -9.18 4.90
N SER A 307 -28.55 -9.52 4.99
CA SER A 307 -29.44 -8.99 6.02
C SER A 307 -28.99 -9.30 7.45
N ASP A 308 -28.25 -10.39 7.63
CA ASP A 308 -27.86 -10.91 8.95
C ASP A 308 -26.47 -10.39 9.38
N LEU A 309 -25.72 -9.75 8.46
CA LEU A 309 -24.37 -9.25 8.72
C LEU A 309 -24.38 -7.96 9.53
N SER A 310 -23.58 -7.94 10.60
CA SER A 310 -23.44 -6.82 11.51
C SER A 310 -21.97 -6.42 11.72
N TYR A 311 -21.74 -5.16 12.10
CA TYR A 311 -20.41 -4.64 12.40
C TYR A 311 -19.69 -5.54 13.43
N GLY A 312 -18.47 -5.96 13.09
CA GLY A 312 -17.68 -6.89 13.88
C GLY A 312 -17.66 -8.31 13.30
N ASP A 313 -18.60 -8.67 12.43
CA ASP A 313 -18.52 -9.94 11.71
C ASP A 313 -17.38 -9.89 10.70
N LYS A 314 -16.58 -10.97 10.67
CA LYS A 314 -15.40 -11.06 9.79
C LYS A 314 -15.76 -11.03 8.30
N GLU A 315 -16.96 -11.44 7.94
CA GLU A 315 -17.50 -11.48 6.59
C GLU A 315 -17.87 -10.09 6.04
N VAL A 316 -18.16 -9.10 6.90
CA VAL A 316 -18.57 -7.75 6.48
C VAL A 316 -17.53 -7.10 5.59
N LYS A 317 -16.26 -7.10 6.02
CA LYS A 317 -15.17 -6.50 5.22
C LYS A 317 -14.96 -7.21 3.90
N GLN A 318 -15.11 -8.55 3.89
CA GLN A 318 -15.04 -9.38 2.68
C GLN A 318 -16.13 -9.01 1.68
N VAL A 319 -17.37 -8.92 2.13
CA VAL A 319 -18.53 -8.55 1.30
C VAL A 319 -18.38 -7.13 0.74
N LEU A 320 -18.04 -6.17 1.58
CA LEU A 320 -17.84 -4.78 1.17
C LEU A 320 -16.69 -4.63 0.18
N LEU A 321 -15.60 -5.37 0.35
CA LEU A 321 -14.49 -5.37 -0.62
C LEU A 321 -14.91 -5.96 -1.96
N LEU A 322 -15.57 -7.13 -1.96
CA LEU A 322 -16.04 -7.74 -3.19
C LEU A 322 -17.05 -6.84 -3.90
N PHE A 323 -17.94 -6.20 -3.16
CA PHE A 323 -18.91 -5.25 -3.73
C PHE A 323 -18.22 -4.04 -4.39
N ASN A 324 -17.18 -3.48 -3.78
CA ASN A 324 -16.36 -2.42 -4.40
C ASN A 324 -15.71 -2.90 -5.70
N ILE A 325 -15.10 -4.09 -5.68
CA ILE A 325 -14.43 -4.67 -6.85
C ILE A 325 -15.41 -4.92 -7.99
N LEU A 326 -16.56 -5.52 -7.71
CA LEU A 326 -17.56 -5.80 -8.73
C LEU A 326 -18.19 -4.50 -9.28
N THR A 327 -18.38 -3.48 -8.43
CA THR A 327 -18.84 -2.16 -8.88
C THR A 327 -17.85 -1.54 -9.89
N VAL A 328 -16.53 -1.67 -9.66
CA VAL A 328 -15.52 -1.26 -10.64
C VAL A 328 -15.64 -2.07 -11.93
N LEU A 329 -15.86 -3.38 -11.85
CA LEU A 329 -15.95 -4.27 -13.00
C LEU A 329 -17.23 -4.10 -13.83
N GLN A 330 -18.32 -3.57 -13.27
CA GLN A 330 -19.58 -3.35 -13.99
C GLN A 330 -19.42 -2.43 -15.21
N SER A 331 -18.46 -1.52 -15.18
CA SER A 331 -18.20 -0.63 -16.31
C SER A 331 -17.19 -1.23 -17.28
N ASN A 332 -17.68 -1.76 -18.40
CA ASN A 332 -16.84 -2.25 -19.48
C ASN A 332 -16.14 -1.14 -20.30
N LYS A 333 -16.57 0.12 -20.10
CA LYS A 333 -16.01 1.30 -20.80
C LYS A 333 -14.92 2.00 -19.97
N SER A 334 -14.69 1.56 -18.76
CA SER A 334 -13.71 2.15 -17.83
C SER A 334 -12.47 1.27 -17.72
N ASP A 335 -11.31 1.86 -17.83
CA ASP A 335 -10.02 1.21 -17.54
C ASP A 335 -9.68 1.25 -16.05
N MET A 336 -10.61 1.72 -15.21
CA MET A 336 -10.41 1.80 -13.76
C MET A 336 -10.12 0.41 -13.18
N ARG A 337 -9.11 0.35 -12.32
CA ARG A 337 -8.74 -0.84 -11.55
C ARG A 337 -8.91 -0.56 -10.06
N PHE A 338 -9.31 -1.57 -9.30
CA PHE A 338 -9.34 -1.47 -7.84
C PHE A 338 -7.91 -1.30 -7.30
N PRO A 339 -7.64 -0.29 -6.47
CA PRO A 339 -6.27 0.02 -6.05
C PRO A 339 -5.84 -0.82 -4.84
N PHE A 340 -5.49 -2.09 -5.05
CA PHE A 340 -5.02 -2.98 -3.97
C PHE A 340 -3.86 -2.39 -3.16
N SER A 341 -2.98 -1.61 -3.79
CA SER A 341 -1.89 -0.93 -3.10
C SER A 341 -2.38 0.08 -2.06
N LYS A 342 -3.38 0.89 -2.41
CA LYS A 342 -3.99 1.84 -1.47
C LYS A 342 -4.75 1.10 -0.38
N TYR A 343 -5.61 0.14 -0.77
CA TYR A 343 -6.37 -0.67 0.19
C TYR A 343 -5.48 -1.25 1.30
N LYS A 344 -4.33 -1.82 0.93
CA LYS A 344 -3.41 -2.48 1.87
C LYS A 344 -2.53 -1.50 2.64
N LYS A 345 -2.01 -0.45 2.01
CA LYS A 345 -1.15 0.55 2.65
C LYS A 345 -1.91 1.47 3.59
N GLU A 346 -3.07 1.94 3.18
CA GLU A 346 -3.90 2.90 3.92
C GLU A 346 -4.77 2.19 4.97
N LYS A 347 -4.72 0.84 5.02
CA LYS A 347 -5.44 0.01 6.01
C LYS A 347 -6.92 0.36 6.07
N TRP A 348 -7.60 0.24 4.92
CA TRP A 348 -9.05 0.53 4.89
C TRP A 348 -9.82 -0.29 5.92
N ASP A 349 -10.78 0.38 6.54
CA ASP A 349 -11.61 -0.17 7.60
C ASP A 349 -13.09 0.05 7.31
N ILE A 350 -13.95 -0.55 8.13
CA ILE A 350 -15.39 -0.42 8.04
C ILE A 350 -15.80 0.91 8.65
N GLU A 351 -16.59 1.69 7.92
CA GLU A 351 -17.14 2.97 8.34
C GLU A 351 -18.67 2.91 8.37
N HIS A 352 -19.28 3.45 9.44
CA HIS A 352 -20.72 3.64 9.54
C HIS A 352 -21.14 4.83 8.69
N ILE A 353 -22.10 4.64 7.80
CA ILE A 353 -22.64 5.70 6.92
C ILE A 353 -23.39 6.72 7.77
N SER A 354 -24.40 6.29 8.52
CA SER A 354 -25.03 7.05 9.59
C SER A 354 -24.39 6.70 10.93
N SER A 355 -24.10 7.69 11.74
CA SER A 355 -23.36 7.52 13.02
C SER A 355 -24.07 6.61 14.02
N GLN A 356 -23.27 5.87 14.80
CA GLN A 356 -23.75 5.19 15.99
C GLN A 356 -24.17 6.22 17.05
N THR A 357 -25.46 6.32 17.33
CA THR A 357 -26.02 7.27 18.29
C THR A 357 -25.62 7.02 19.75
N ASP A 358 -25.20 5.80 20.07
CA ASP A 358 -25.00 5.37 21.46
C ASP A 358 -23.62 5.71 22.04
N LYS A 359 -22.68 6.12 21.22
CA LYS A 359 -21.35 6.56 21.68
C LYS A 359 -21.32 8.07 21.82
N ARG A 360 -21.78 8.57 22.98
CA ARG A 360 -21.64 9.97 23.34
C ARG A 360 -20.18 10.40 23.32
N ILE A 361 -19.95 11.61 22.84
CA ILE A 361 -18.61 12.20 22.80
C ILE A 361 -18.27 12.67 24.23
N ASN A 362 -17.41 11.94 24.93
CA ASN A 362 -17.05 12.21 26.33
C ASN A 362 -15.77 13.03 26.50
N ASP A 363 -15.08 13.34 25.40
CA ASP A 363 -13.82 14.09 25.40
C ASP A 363 -14.06 15.52 24.93
N ASP A 364 -13.63 16.51 25.74
CA ASP A 364 -13.85 17.91 25.45
C ASP A 364 -13.19 18.39 24.13
N GLY A 365 -12.05 17.79 23.77
CA GLY A 365 -11.38 18.11 22.49
C GLY A 365 -12.22 17.66 21.30
N ARG A 366 -12.75 16.45 21.35
CA ARG A 366 -13.64 15.92 20.30
C ARG A 366 -14.99 16.62 20.25
N ARG A 367 -15.51 17.08 21.39
CA ARG A 367 -16.72 17.91 21.45
C ARG A 367 -16.49 19.24 20.76
N LEU A 368 -15.35 19.84 21.01
CA LEU A 368 -14.96 21.11 20.36
C LEU A 368 -14.80 20.93 18.85
N GLU A 369 -14.14 19.85 18.40
CA GLU A 369 -14.04 19.52 16.98
C GLU A 369 -15.43 19.36 16.35
N TRP A 370 -16.34 18.63 17.02
CA TRP A 370 -17.71 18.46 16.56
C TRP A 370 -18.46 19.81 16.44
N ILE A 371 -18.32 20.71 17.43
CA ILE A 371 -18.92 22.05 17.38
C ILE A 371 -18.38 22.84 16.18
N TYR A 372 -17.06 22.81 15.93
CA TYR A 372 -16.45 23.46 14.78
C TYR A 372 -16.97 22.88 13.45
N ASP A 373 -17.05 21.57 13.33
CA ASP A 373 -17.56 20.91 12.14
C ASP A 373 -19.02 21.29 11.86
N MET A 374 -19.85 21.36 12.91
CA MET A 374 -21.24 21.78 12.78
C MET A 374 -21.39 23.24 12.35
N LEU A 375 -20.60 24.14 12.92
CA LEU A 375 -20.61 25.56 12.52
C LEU A 375 -20.13 25.73 11.08
N GLU A 376 -19.06 25.07 10.71
CA GLU A 376 -18.54 25.07 9.34
C GLU A 376 -19.52 24.48 8.35
N PHE A 377 -20.25 23.43 8.76
CA PHE A 377 -21.27 22.79 7.93
C PHE A 377 -22.49 23.69 7.73
N LEU A 378 -23.05 24.24 8.82
CA LEU A 378 -24.30 25.01 8.79
C LEU A 378 -24.13 26.44 8.31
N ILE A 379 -23.03 27.08 8.69
CA ILE A 379 -22.79 28.53 8.50
C ILE A 379 -21.69 28.80 7.47
N GLY A 380 -20.76 27.85 7.30
CA GLY A 380 -19.58 28.01 6.44
C GLY A 380 -18.45 28.80 7.09
N SER A 381 -18.49 29.01 8.43
CA SER A 381 -17.45 29.73 9.16
C SER A 381 -17.55 29.49 10.66
N THR A 382 -16.39 29.54 11.33
CA THR A 382 -16.27 29.53 12.79
C THR A 382 -15.98 30.93 13.36
N GLU A 383 -15.93 31.97 12.51
CA GLU A 383 -15.71 33.35 12.94
C GLU A 383 -16.97 33.96 13.55
N THR A 384 -16.88 34.50 14.74
CA THR A 384 -18.01 35.04 15.51
C THR A 384 -18.82 36.10 14.75
N GLU A 385 -18.15 36.94 13.96
CA GLU A 385 -18.83 37.98 13.16
C GLU A 385 -19.68 37.39 12.04
N LYS A 386 -19.16 36.38 11.35
CA LYS A 386 -19.88 35.67 10.28
C LYS A 386 -21.04 34.82 10.83
N ILE A 387 -20.84 34.20 11.98
CA ILE A 387 -21.88 33.45 12.70
C ILE A 387 -23.04 34.40 13.05
N SER A 388 -22.74 35.57 13.66
CA SER A 388 -23.75 36.54 14.02
C SER A 388 -24.51 37.11 12.81
N ALA A 389 -23.78 37.39 11.72
CA ALA A 389 -24.39 37.87 10.47
C ALA A 389 -25.32 36.82 9.84
N TYR A 390 -24.94 35.51 9.88
CA TYR A 390 -25.77 34.44 9.39
C TYR A 390 -27.08 34.28 10.18
N VAL A 391 -26.99 34.25 11.52
CA VAL A 391 -28.14 34.18 12.41
C VAL A 391 -29.11 35.33 12.18
N GLU A 392 -28.60 36.57 12.06
CA GLU A 392 -29.41 37.75 11.74
C GLU A 392 -30.07 37.64 10.36
N SER A 393 -29.36 37.12 9.36
CA SER A 393 -29.91 36.92 8.03
C SER A 393 -31.06 35.92 8.03
N LEU A 394 -30.91 34.81 8.78
CA LEU A 394 -31.92 33.76 8.92
C LEU A 394 -33.17 34.29 9.64
N LYS A 395 -33.02 35.12 10.70
CA LYS A 395 -34.16 35.80 11.36
C LYS A 395 -34.92 36.72 10.43
N LYS A 396 -34.21 37.49 9.59
CA LYS A 396 -34.84 38.34 8.55
C LYS A 396 -35.57 37.54 7.48
N GLU A 397 -35.00 36.37 7.09
CA GLU A 397 -35.66 35.48 6.14
C GLU A 397 -36.97 34.93 6.71
N ILE A 398 -37.01 34.47 7.95
CA ILE A 398 -38.22 34.01 8.64
C ILE A 398 -39.29 35.13 8.65
N GLN A 399 -38.95 36.33 9.06
CA GLN A 399 -39.85 37.49 9.09
C GLN A 399 -40.40 37.81 7.70
N LYS A 400 -39.58 37.68 6.65
CA LYS A 400 -40.00 37.91 5.25
C LYS A 400 -40.98 36.86 4.76
N ILE A 401 -40.80 35.57 5.13
CA ILE A 401 -41.76 34.51 4.78
C ILE A 401 -43.07 34.74 5.50
N GLU A 402 -43.06 35.03 6.79
CA GLU A 402 -44.24 35.36 7.60
C GLU A 402 -45.08 36.55 7.03
N SER A 403 -44.39 37.53 6.41
CA SER A 403 -45.03 38.71 5.89
C SER A 403 -45.56 38.62 4.46
N LYS A 404 -45.05 37.70 3.63
CA LYS A 404 -45.28 37.71 2.18
C LYS A 404 -46.15 36.55 1.64
N GLU A 405 -46.24 35.42 2.31
CA GLU A 405 -46.97 34.27 1.78
C GLU A 405 -48.47 34.39 2.06
N LYS A 406 -49.27 34.31 0.98
CA LYS A 406 -50.74 34.37 1.01
C LYS A 406 -51.37 33.04 1.44
N ASP A 407 -50.67 31.92 1.24
CA ASP A 407 -51.14 30.60 1.65
C ASP A 407 -50.62 30.29 3.05
N LYS A 408 -51.53 30.33 4.05
CA LYS A 408 -51.20 30.23 5.46
C LYS A 408 -50.59 28.89 5.86
N ASP A 409 -50.96 27.78 5.19
CA ASP A 409 -50.50 26.44 5.58
C ASP A 409 -49.06 26.17 5.04
N ILE A 410 -48.79 26.58 3.79
CA ILE A 410 -47.44 26.47 3.18
C ILE A 410 -46.46 27.42 3.87
N ALA A 411 -46.92 28.65 4.17
CA ALA A 411 -46.11 29.62 4.93
C ALA A 411 -45.73 29.09 6.31
N LYS A 412 -46.69 28.52 7.02
CA LYS A 412 -46.51 27.94 8.35
C LYS A 412 -45.46 26.82 8.34
N SER A 413 -45.60 25.86 7.40
CA SER A 413 -44.63 24.72 7.30
C SER A 413 -43.20 25.20 7.01
N LYS A 414 -43.01 26.18 6.12
CA LYS A 414 -41.70 26.75 5.81
C LYS A 414 -41.11 27.55 6.99
N VAL A 415 -41.95 28.31 7.68
CA VAL A 415 -41.57 29.09 8.84
C VAL A 415 -41.16 28.15 9.99
N ASP A 416 -41.95 27.11 10.23
CA ASP A 416 -41.66 26.15 11.29
C ASP A 416 -40.32 25.42 11.04
N SER A 417 -40.06 24.98 9.80
CA SER A 417 -38.79 24.37 9.42
C SER A 417 -37.57 25.33 9.61
N LYS A 418 -37.74 26.62 9.21
CA LYS A 418 -36.68 27.62 9.40
C LYS A 418 -36.49 28.01 10.86
N LYS A 419 -37.51 27.97 11.68
CA LYS A 419 -37.41 28.17 13.13
C LYS A 419 -36.69 27.02 13.83
N GLU A 420 -36.97 25.78 13.41
CA GLU A 420 -36.21 24.62 13.89
C GLU A 420 -34.73 24.71 13.55
N GLU A 421 -34.40 25.09 12.30
CA GLU A 421 -33.02 25.36 11.86
C GLU A 421 -32.36 26.43 12.71
N LEU A 422 -33.06 27.56 12.95
CA LEU A 422 -32.55 28.66 13.77
C LEU A 422 -32.28 28.23 15.22
N MET A 423 -33.21 27.49 15.85
CA MET A 423 -33.05 27.00 17.22
C MET A 423 -31.83 26.07 17.33
N LEU A 424 -31.65 25.21 16.33
CA LEU A 424 -30.50 24.30 16.27
C LEU A 424 -29.18 25.07 16.18
N ILE A 425 -29.11 26.05 15.29
CA ILE A 425 -27.92 26.89 15.12
C ILE A 425 -27.63 27.68 16.40
N GLU A 426 -28.67 28.28 17.01
CA GLU A 426 -28.50 29.02 18.26
C GLU A 426 -27.98 28.16 19.41
N SER A 427 -28.42 26.87 19.51
CA SER A 427 -27.90 25.96 20.51
C SER A 427 -26.42 25.61 20.28
N ILE A 428 -26.02 25.38 19.02
CA ILE A 428 -24.62 25.11 18.68
C ILE A 428 -23.73 26.35 18.94
N VAL A 429 -24.21 27.53 18.59
CA VAL A 429 -23.51 28.80 18.85
C VAL A 429 -23.37 29.07 20.37
N ALA A 430 -24.37 28.70 21.16
CA ALA A 430 -24.25 28.79 22.62
C ALA A 430 -23.17 27.85 23.16
N LEU A 431 -23.13 26.61 22.71
CA LEU A 431 -22.05 25.65 23.07
C LEU A 431 -20.67 26.18 22.66
N TYR A 432 -20.55 26.73 21.44
CA TYR A 432 -19.32 27.34 20.96
C TYR A 432 -18.88 28.49 21.86
N SER A 433 -19.80 29.41 22.19
CA SER A 433 -19.51 30.54 23.04
C SER A 433 -19.12 30.14 24.46
N ASN A 434 -19.74 29.07 25.00
CA ASN A 434 -19.39 28.51 26.30
C ASN A 434 -18.04 27.79 26.29
N SER A 435 -17.71 27.08 25.21
CA SER A 435 -16.41 26.42 25.05
C SER A 435 -15.22 27.38 25.05
N GLN A 436 -15.40 28.59 24.55
CA GLN A 436 -14.38 29.67 24.60
C GLN A 436 -14.12 30.21 26.03
N LYS A 437 -15.05 29.95 26.94
CA LYS A 437 -14.96 30.43 28.35
C LYS A 437 -14.49 29.36 29.35
N GLY A 438 -14.35 28.12 28.90
CA GLY A 438 -13.93 27.04 29.75
C GLY A 438 -14.45 25.67 29.32
N LYS A 439 -14.77 24.78 30.29
CA LYS A 439 -15.23 23.41 30.02
C LYS A 439 -16.63 23.38 29.38
N ILE A 440 -16.81 22.50 28.41
CA ILE A 440 -18.10 22.22 27.79
C ILE A 440 -18.99 21.49 28.78
N ASN A 441 -20.23 21.98 29.00
CA ASN A 441 -21.20 21.32 29.86
C ASN A 441 -21.70 20.04 29.20
N ASP A 442 -21.58 18.92 29.89
CA ASP A 442 -21.94 17.59 29.38
C ASP A 442 -23.43 17.52 29.01
N VAL A 443 -24.33 18.05 29.84
CA VAL A 443 -25.77 18.01 29.62
C VAL A 443 -26.19 18.87 28.43
N GLU A 444 -25.68 20.12 28.36
CA GLU A 444 -25.98 21.03 27.24
C GLU A 444 -25.46 20.48 25.92
N PHE A 445 -24.28 19.84 25.94
CA PHE A 445 -23.72 19.20 24.75
C PHE A 445 -24.59 18.03 24.30
N ASP A 446 -24.98 17.14 25.22
CA ASP A 446 -25.79 15.98 24.92
C ASP A 446 -27.18 16.36 24.38
N GLU A 447 -27.83 17.38 24.98
CA GLU A 447 -29.12 17.89 24.50
C GLU A 447 -29.01 18.47 23.07
N CYS A 448 -27.96 19.24 22.79
CA CYS A 448 -27.71 19.78 21.47
C CYS A 448 -27.41 18.68 20.45
N PHE A 449 -26.60 17.71 20.83
CA PHE A 449 -26.27 16.54 20.02
C PHE A 449 -27.52 15.74 19.63
N ASP A 450 -28.39 15.44 20.61
CA ASP A 450 -29.65 14.74 20.37
C ASP A 450 -30.60 15.56 19.49
N ALA A 451 -30.65 16.89 19.65
CA ALA A 451 -31.45 17.78 18.79
C ALA A 451 -30.96 17.77 17.33
N VAL A 452 -29.65 17.77 17.12
CA VAL A 452 -29.04 17.66 15.78
C VAL A 452 -29.36 16.30 15.15
N GLN A 453 -29.24 15.20 15.91
CA GLN A 453 -29.60 13.87 15.42
C GLN A 453 -31.06 13.78 14.99
N LYS A 454 -31.96 14.31 15.81
CA LYS A 454 -33.39 14.35 15.51
C LYS A 454 -33.69 15.18 14.27
N TYR A 455 -33.07 16.35 14.14
CA TYR A 455 -33.25 17.23 13.00
C TYR A 455 -32.82 16.57 11.69
N TYR A 456 -31.69 15.86 11.67
CA TYR A 456 -31.21 15.11 10.52
C TYR A 456 -31.78 13.69 10.41
N GLY A 457 -32.67 13.26 11.32
CA GLY A 457 -33.37 11.97 11.23
C GLY A 457 -32.50 10.74 11.40
N GLU A 458 -31.28 10.89 11.97
CA GLU A 458 -30.36 9.77 12.22
C GLU A 458 -30.84 8.85 13.38
N ASP A 459 -31.79 9.29 14.16
CA ASP A 459 -32.48 8.51 15.21
C ASP A 459 -33.44 7.44 14.64
N LYS A 460 -33.80 7.52 13.36
CA LYS A 460 -34.81 6.67 12.69
C LYS A 460 -34.28 5.38 12.10
N LEU A 461 -32.97 5.23 12.01
CA LEU A 461 -32.35 4.00 11.53
C LEU A 461 -32.21 3.01 12.70
N GLU A 462 -33.11 2.03 12.73
CA GLU A 462 -33.02 0.89 13.63
C GLU A 462 -31.81 0.06 13.32
N ASP A 463 -31.06 -0.60 13.97
CA ASP A 463 -29.94 -1.48 13.61
C ASP A 463 -28.84 -0.78 12.75
N LYS A 464 -28.16 0.16 13.37
CA LYS A 464 -27.07 0.92 12.75
C LYS A 464 -25.82 0.09 12.47
N ASP A 465 -25.67 -1.07 13.10
CA ASP A 465 -24.54 -1.97 12.91
C ASP A 465 -24.73 -2.92 11.72
N ASN A 466 -25.93 -3.01 11.14
CA ASN A 466 -26.18 -3.84 9.98
C ASN A 466 -25.39 -3.36 8.74
N ILE A 467 -24.96 -4.29 7.88
CA ILE A 467 -24.18 -4.03 6.67
C ILE A 467 -24.79 -2.95 5.77
N ARG A 468 -26.10 -2.77 5.77
CA ARG A 468 -26.80 -1.71 5.02
C ARG A 468 -26.46 -0.29 5.46
N ASN A 469 -25.76 -0.14 6.60
CA ASN A 469 -25.24 1.13 7.12
C ASN A 469 -23.70 1.16 7.13
N LEU A 470 -23.03 0.23 6.45
CA LEU A 470 -21.57 0.07 6.50
C LEU A 470 -20.95 0.24 5.11
N THR A 471 -19.77 0.86 5.07
CA THR A 471 -18.97 1.00 3.86
C THR A 471 -17.50 0.89 4.18
N LEU A 472 -16.61 0.90 3.16
CA LEU A 472 -15.16 0.88 3.35
C LEU A 472 -14.56 2.27 3.17
N LEU A 473 -13.66 2.64 4.07
CA LEU A 473 -12.92 3.89 3.99
C LEU A 473 -11.49 3.70 4.50
N ASP A 474 -10.54 4.52 4.05
CA ASP A 474 -9.20 4.52 4.60
C ASP A 474 -9.18 4.99 6.06
N ALA A 475 -8.25 4.43 6.85
CA ALA A 475 -8.18 4.67 8.28
C ALA A 475 -7.84 6.14 8.64
N GLN A 476 -7.22 6.90 7.74
CA GLN A 476 -6.89 8.30 8.00
C GLN A 476 -8.12 9.20 7.85
N THR A 477 -8.87 9.04 6.75
CA THR A 477 -10.13 9.76 6.53
C THR A 477 -11.15 9.39 7.59
N ASN A 478 -11.30 8.11 7.92
CA ASN A 478 -12.21 7.63 8.96
C ASN A 478 -11.96 8.29 10.32
N ARG A 479 -10.70 8.44 10.71
CA ARG A 479 -10.34 9.13 11.96
C ARG A 479 -10.54 10.65 11.90
N GLY A 480 -10.51 11.23 10.70
CA GLY A 480 -10.59 12.68 10.50
C GLY A 480 -11.95 13.28 10.86
N TYR A 481 -13.05 12.54 10.68
CA TYR A 481 -14.40 13.02 11.02
C TYR A 481 -15.10 12.22 12.13
N GLY A 482 -14.46 11.19 12.68
CA GLY A 482 -14.93 10.46 13.85
C GLY A 482 -16.41 10.07 13.82
N ASN A 483 -17.17 10.44 14.86
CA ASN A 483 -18.61 10.17 14.97
C ASN A 483 -19.49 11.28 14.36
N SER A 484 -19.02 11.99 13.35
CA SER A 484 -19.77 13.05 12.68
C SER A 484 -21.03 12.51 11.97
N PHE A 485 -22.05 13.36 11.82
CA PHE A 485 -23.30 13.03 11.14
C PHE A 485 -23.11 12.86 9.63
N PHE A 486 -24.05 12.16 9.00
CA PHE A 486 -24.03 11.90 7.57
C PHE A 486 -23.76 13.15 6.70
N PRO A 487 -24.38 14.33 6.92
CA PRO A 487 -24.09 15.52 6.12
C PRO A 487 -22.62 15.97 6.19
N ILE A 488 -22.02 15.90 7.36
CA ILE A 488 -20.61 16.26 7.57
C ILE A 488 -19.71 15.27 6.86
N LYS A 489 -19.92 13.97 7.07
CA LYS A 489 -19.21 12.90 6.35
C LYS A 489 -19.33 13.07 4.84
N ARG A 490 -20.52 13.38 4.36
CA ARG A 490 -20.78 13.65 2.95
C ARG A 490 -19.96 14.85 2.43
N LYS A 491 -19.91 15.96 3.17
CA LYS A 491 -19.09 17.14 2.82
C LYS A 491 -17.60 16.76 2.70
N TRP A 492 -17.08 16.01 3.65
CA TRP A 492 -15.70 15.51 3.65
C TRP A 492 -15.41 14.60 2.46
N ILE A 493 -16.28 13.64 2.17
CA ILE A 493 -16.11 12.71 1.03
C ILE A 493 -16.13 13.48 -0.30
N ILE A 494 -17.03 14.45 -0.48
CA ILE A 494 -17.10 15.29 -1.68
C ILE A 494 -15.85 16.17 -1.79
N SER A 495 -15.39 16.76 -0.69
CA SER A 495 -14.19 17.58 -0.66
C SER A 495 -12.94 16.76 -1.03
N ASN A 496 -12.76 15.59 -0.44
CA ASN A 496 -11.65 14.69 -0.76
C ASN A 496 -11.66 14.31 -2.25
N ASP A 497 -12.81 13.89 -2.77
CA ASP A 497 -12.95 13.53 -4.19
C ASP A 497 -12.64 14.72 -5.11
N SER A 498 -13.10 15.92 -4.77
CA SER A 498 -12.84 17.15 -5.55
C SER A 498 -11.35 17.56 -5.56
N GLN A 499 -10.60 17.20 -4.51
CA GLN A 499 -9.16 17.44 -4.40
C GLN A 499 -8.31 16.31 -5.02
N GLY A 500 -8.94 15.30 -5.61
CA GLY A 500 -8.26 14.15 -6.19
C GLY A 500 -7.76 13.13 -5.15
N ILE A 501 -8.18 13.26 -3.88
CA ILE A 501 -7.93 12.26 -2.85
C ILE A 501 -8.82 11.06 -3.16
N PHE A 502 -8.22 9.88 -3.20
CA PHE A 502 -8.96 8.67 -3.56
C PHE A 502 -10.04 8.33 -2.53
N VAL A 503 -11.25 8.12 -2.99
CA VAL A 503 -12.37 7.61 -2.21
C VAL A 503 -12.85 6.29 -2.84
N PRO A 504 -13.09 5.21 -2.06
CA PRO A 504 -13.64 3.97 -2.59
C PRO A 504 -14.95 4.22 -3.36
N ILE A 505 -15.10 3.58 -4.52
CA ILE A 505 -16.22 3.87 -5.45
C ILE A 505 -17.59 3.67 -4.80
N VAL A 506 -17.75 2.60 -4.00
CA VAL A 506 -19.00 2.34 -3.29
C VAL A 506 -19.27 3.41 -2.24
N THR A 507 -18.26 3.80 -1.49
CA THR A 507 -18.36 4.87 -0.48
C THR A 507 -18.77 6.20 -1.13
N LYS A 508 -18.10 6.56 -2.21
CA LYS A 508 -18.48 7.72 -3.02
C LYS A 508 -19.94 7.65 -3.47
N ASN A 509 -20.36 6.51 -4.02
CA ASN A 509 -21.73 6.31 -4.51
C ASN A 509 -22.77 6.41 -3.39
N VAL A 510 -22.46 5.91 -2.19
CA VAL A 510 -23.30 6.02 -0.99
C VAL A 510 -23.50 7.48 -0.60
N PHE A 511 -22.41 8.22 -0.41
CA PHE A 511 -22.49 9.63 0.01
C PHE A 511 -22.99 10.56 -1.08
N LEU A 512 -22.91 10.19 -2.36
CA LEU A 512 -23.57 10.90 -3.47
C LEU A 512 -25.01 10.45 -3.70
N LYS A 513 -25.52 9.47 -2.94
CA LYS A 513 -26.88 8.94 -3.06
C LYS A 513 -27.20 8.25 -4.40
N TYR A 514 -26.19 7.66 -5.06
CA TYR A 514 -26.39 6.99 -6.37
C TYR A 514 -27.20 5.69 -6.27
N TYR A 515 -27.27 5.07 -5.09
CA TYR A 515 -28.08 3.87 -4.87
C TYR A 515 -29.56 4.20 -4.58
N THR A 516 -29.86 5.41 -4.11
CA THR A 516 -31.20 5.84 -3.70
C THR A 516 -32.11 6.05 -4.90
N LYS A 517 -33.23 5.33 -4.98
CA LYS A 517 -34.17 5.40 -6.08
C LYS A 517 -35.19 6.54 -5.94
N LYS A 518 -35.52 6.92 -4.71
CA LYS A 518 -36.57 7.92 -4.39
C LYS A 518 -36.09 8.95 -3.36
N GLY A 519 -34.88 9.47 -3.52
CA GLY A 519 -34.29 10.37 -2.55
C GLY A 519 -34.75 11.82 -2.73
N ASN A 520 -35.44 12.36 -1.75
CA ASN A 520 -35.79 13.79 -1.70
C ASN A 520 -34.83 14.58 -0.76
N ASN A 521 -34.07 13.93 0.10
CA ASN A 521 -33.18 14.59 1.06
C ASN A 521 -31.75 14.09 0.93
N LEU A 522 -30.89 14.94 0.39
CA LEU A 522 -29.45 14.65 0.21
C LEU A 522 -28.66 14.71 1.52
N MET A 523 -29.26 15.18 2.61
CA MET A 523 -28.60 15.45 3.88
C MET A 523 -28.88 14.39 4.96
N VAL A 524 -29.68 13.37 4.64
CA VAL A 524 -30.05 12.32 5.59
C VAL A 524 -29.76 10.95 4.98
N TRP A 525 -29.30 10.02 5.78
CA TRP A 525 -29.26 8.60 5.45
C TRP A 525 -30.36 7.89 6.21
N ASP A 526 -31.47 7.60 5.53
CA ASP A 526 -32.66 7.03 6.13
C ASP A 526 -32.82 5.53 5.83
N LYS A 527 -33.88 4.94 6.35
CA LYS A 527 -34.20 3.53 6.16
C LYS A 527 -34.34 3.15 4.69
N THR A 528 -34.93 4.02 3.87
CA THR A 528 -35.11 3.78 2.43
C THR A 528 -33.77 3.74 1.71
N ASP A 529 -32.85 4.64 2.06
CA ASP A 529 -31.49 4.64 1.53
C ASP A 529 -30.75 3.34 1.85
N ALA A 530 -30.86 2.90 3.10
CA ALA A 530 -30.24 1.67 3.58
C ALA A 530 -30.82 0.41 2.88
N GLU A 531 -32.14 0.39 2.63
CA GLU A 531 -32.83 -0.69 1.89
C GLU A 531 -32.46 -0.70 0.40
N ASP A 532 -32.37 0.46 -0.24
CA ASP A 532 -31.91 0.57 -1.63
C ASP A 532 -30.44 0.17 -1.77
N TYR A 533 -29.59 0.50 -0.78
CA TYR A 533 -28.17 0.15 -0.76
C TYR A 533 -27.95 -1.35 -0.61
N ILE A 534 -28.63 -2.02 0.34
CA ILE A 534 -28.49 -3.48 0.48
C ILE A 534 -29.06 -4.20 -0.75
N THR A 535 -30.13 -3.69 -1.34
CA THR A 535 -30.69 -4.22 -2.60
C THR A 535 -29.66 -4.13 -3.75
N ALA A 536 -28.91 -3.03 -3.84
CA ALA A 536 -27.85 -2.87 -4.82
C ALA A 536 -26.69 -3.86 -4.59
N MET A 537 -26.33 -4.12 -3.31
CA MET A 537 -25.37 -5.15 -2.95
C MET A 537 -25.85 -6.54 -3.37
N GLU A 538 -27.09 -6.91 -3.03
CA GLU A 538 -27.70 -8.19 -3.39
C GLU A 538 -27.72 -8.42 -4.90
N GLN A 539 -28.09 -7.40 -5.67
CA GLN A 539 -28.09 -7.46 -7.14
C GLN A 539 -26.70 -7.67 -7.69
N THR A 540 -25.71 -6.92 -7.20
CA THR A 540 -24.31 -6.99 -7.68
C THR A 540 -23.66 -8.31 -7.29
N LEU A 541 -23.94 -8.83 -6.11
CA LEU A 541 -23.37 -10.07 -5.56
C LEU A 541 -24.22 -11.31 -5.90
N SER A 542 -25.34 -11.16 -6.62
CA SER A 542 -26.34 -12.22 -6.83
C SER A 542 -25.80 -13.53 -7.39
N GLU A 543 -24.75 -13.47 -8.22
CA GLU A 543 -24.07 -14.65 -8.80
C GLU A 543 -23.39 -15.52 -7.72
N TYR A 544 -22.96 -14.91 -6.61
CA TYR A 544 -22.16 -15.55 -5.57
C TYR A 544 -22.94 -15.86 -4.29
N LEU A 545 -24.07 -15.19 -4.05
CA LEU A 545 -24.91 -15.36 -2.86
C LEU A 545 -25.99 -16.43 -3.02
N LYS A 546 -26.30 -16.87 -4.25
CA LYS A 546 -27.31 -17.91 -4.48
C LYS A 546 -26.81 -19.23 -3.91
N GLN A 547 -27.59 -19.78 -2.98
CA GLN A 547 -27.49 -21.19 -2.57
C GLN A 547 -28.11 -22.03 -3.70
N GLU A 548 -27.34 -22.92 -4.27
CA GLU A 548 -27.90 -24.09 -4.96
C GLU A 548 -28.33 -25.12 -3.95
#